data_ffd06c92176d37008a47c07432977973
#
_entry.id   ffd06c92176d37008a47c07432977973
#
_cell.length_a   1.000
_cell.length_b   1.000
_cell.length_c   1.000
_cell.angle_alpha   90.00
_cell.angle_beta   90.00
_cell.angle_gamma   90.00
#
_symmetry.space_group_name_H-M   'P 1'
#
loop_
_entity.id
_entity.type
_entity.pdbx_description
1 polymer ?
#
loop_
_entity_poly.entity_id
_entity_poly.type
_entity_poly.pdbx_seq_one_letter_code
_entity_poly.pdbx_strand_id
1 'polypeptide(L)'
;MKLHVVGIDLGKTVFHLVGLDSTGRAVIRKKCSRRQLLAFTANLEVQLIGMESCSGSHFLGRALREQGHEVRLMPAQYVKPYVQTNKSDFLDAEAIAEAVQRPRMRFVPIKTEEQLDLQALHRVRERWVMRRTAVVNQIRSLLLERGLTLPKGRSHVDALLPRILEDAELRLSGCFRVLLAQLKIELEQSTARIEQMDQVIQKTANENEDC
;
A
#
# COMPACT_ATOMS: atom_id res chain seq x y z
N MET A 1 36.23 10.81 -11.35
CA MET A 1 35.88 9.49 -10.76
C MET A 1 34.54 9.13 -11.33
N LYS A 2 34.43 8.00 -12.02
CA LYS A 2 33.19 7.62 -12.71
C LYS A 2 32.27 6.91 -11.71
N LEU A 3 31.07 7.43 -11.53
CA LEU A 3 30.04 6.84 -10.68
C LEU A 3 29.49 5.58 -11.38
N HIS A 4 29.40 4.47 -10.66
CA HIS A 4 28.93 3.20 -11.21
C HIS A 4 27.47 2.92 -10.83
N VAL A 5 27.13 3.06 -9.56
CA VAL A 5 25.78 2.79 -9.03
C VAL A 5 25.41 3.79 -7.96
N VAL A 6 24.12 4.05 -7.85
CA VAL A 6 23.54 4.90 -6.79
C VAL A 6 22.47 4.11 -6.07
N GLY A 7 22.55 4.09 -4.74
CA GLY A 7 21.45 3.66 -3.86
C GLY A 7 20.75 4.87 -3.27
N ILE A 8 19.42 4.83 -3.27
CA ILE A 8 18.59 5.88 -2.68
C ILE A 8 17.69 5.26 -1.63
N ASP A 9 17.88 5.66 -0.38
CA ASP A 9 16.93 5.40 0.70
C ASP A 9 15.84 6.47 0.71
N LEU A 10 14.57 6.01 0.70
CA LEU A 10 13.39 6.84 0.55
C LEU A 10 12.72 7.14 1.88
N GLY A 11 12.99 8.33 2.42
CA GLY A 11 12.16 8.89 3.48
C GLY A 11 10.91 9.59 2.93
N LYS A 12 10.00 10.00 3.79
CA LYS A 12 8.78 10.74 3.39
C LYS A 12 9.09 12.10 2.76
N THR A 13 10.04 12.82 3.32
CA THR A 13 10.42 14.19 2.91
C THR A 13 11.90 14.34 2.64
N VAL A 14 12.72 13.47 3.21
CA VAL A 14 14.17 13.49 3.13
C VAL A 14 14.65 12.19 2.53
N PHE A 15 15.57 12.27 1.60
CA PHE A 15 16.16 11.17 0.86
C PHE A 15 17.66 11.12 1.13
N HIS A 16 18.19 9.93 1.34
CA HIS A 16 19.63 9.72 1.47
C HIS A 16 20.12 8.98 0.23
N LEU A 17 21.17 9.50 -0.35
CA LEU A 17 21.77 8.99 -1.57
C LEU A 17 23.22 8.64 -1.31
N VAL A 18 23.63 7.45 -1.71
CA VAL A 18 25.02 7.01 -1.73
C VAL A 18 25.37 6.52 -3.12
N GLY A 19 26.43 7.07 -3.67
CA GLY A 19 26.97 6.66 -4.95
C GLY A 19 28.29 5.91 -4.78
N LEU A 20 28.39 4.74 -5.42
CA LEU A 20 29.58 3.90 -5.40
C LEU A 20 30.31 3.97 -6.74
N ASP A 21 31.63 3.90 -6.71
CA ASP A 21 32.45 3.69 -7.90
C ASP A 21 32.50 2.19 -8.32
N SER A 22 33.22 1.87 -9.37
CA SER A 22 33.36 0.49 -9.87
C SER A 22 34.12 -0.45 -8.91
N THR A 23 34.75 0.09 -7.86
CA THR A 23 35.42 -0.70 -6.81
C THR A 23 34.54 -0.93 -5.60
N GLY A 24 33.31 -0.36 -5.57
CA GLY A 24 32.38 -0.43 -4.45
C GLY A 24 32.64 0.62 -3.37
N ARG A 25 33.51 1.60 -3.61
CA ARG A 25 33.77 2.68 -2.65
C ARG A 25 32.72 3.77 -2.76
N ALA A 26 32.23 4.26 -1.63
CA ALA A 26 31.33 5.40 -1.58
C ALA A 26 32.06 6.70 -1.93
N VAL A 27 31.68 7.28 -3.07
CA VAL A 27 32.26 8.53 -3.61
C VAL A 27 31.34 9.72 -3.48
N ILE A 28 30.05 9.47 -3.27
CA ILE A 28 29.03 10.49 -3.04
C ILE A 28 28.15 10.06 -1.87
N ARG A 29 27.92 11.00 -0.95
CA ARG A 29 26.88 10.88 0.10
C ARG A 29 26.12 12.18 0.16
N LYS A 30 24.80 12.12 -0.03
CA LYS A 30 23.96 13.30 -0.10
C LYS A 30 22.63 13.08 0.62
N LYS A 31 22.25 14.06 1.42
CA LYS A 31 20.93 14.20 2.03
C LYS A 31 20.19 15.31 1.32
N CYS A 32 18.98 15.07 0.85
CA CYS A 32 18.24 16.05 0.04
C CYS A 32 16.72 15.85 0.14
N SER A 33 16.00 16.91 -0.21
CA SER A 33 14.56 16.84 -0.48
C SER A 33 14.31 16.19 -1.86
N ARG A 34 13.06 15.80 -2.14
CA ARG A 34 12.67 15.24 -3.45
C ARG A 34 13.06 16.17 -4.62
N ARG A 35 12.79 17.47 -4.51
CA ARG A 35 13.14 18.44 -5.54
C ARG A 35 14.64 18.51 -5.79
N GLN A 36 15.43 18.54 -4.71
CA GLN A 36 16.89 18.56 -4.80
C GLN A 36 17.44 17.24 -5.36
N LEU A 37 16.81 16.10 -5.03
CA LEU A 37 17.19 14.80 -5.57
C LEU A 37 17.02 14.79 -7.10
N LEU A 38 15.83 15.13 -7.60
CA LEU A 38 15.54 15.14 -9.03
C LEU A 38 16.41 16.17 -9.80
N ALA A 39 16.68 17.34 -9.21
CA ALA A 39 17.58 18.30 -9.82
C ALA A 39 19.04 17.80 -9.85
N PHE A 40 19.47 17.06 -8.85
CA PHE A 40 20.80 16.48 -8.80
C PHE A 40 20.95 15.32 -9.79
N THR A 41 19.97 14.43 -9.86
CA THR A 41 20.01 13.25 -10.75
C THR A 41 19.88 13.62 -12.22
N ALA A 42 19.21 14.71 -12.55
CA ALA A 42 19.07 15.19 -13.95
C ALA A 42 20.41 15.42 -14.67
N ASN A 43 21.48 15.69 -13.93
CA ASN A 43 22.83 15.92 -14.48
C ASN A 43 23.81 14.83 -14.03
N LEU A 44 23.30 13.69 -13.54
CA LEU A 44 24.13 12.63 -12.99
C LEU A 44 24.39 11.56 -14.04
N GLU A 45 25.65 11.33 -14.37
CA GLU A 45 26.04 10.18 -15.18
C GLU A 45 26.25 8.96 -14.29
N VAL A 46 25.29 8.04 -14.29
CA VAL A 46 25.33 6.78 -13.53
C VAL A 46 24.71 5.65 -14.35
N GLN A 47 25.26 4.43 -14.24
CA GLN A 47 24.74 3.27 -14.94
C GLN A 47 23.44 2.72 -14.35
N LEU A 48 23.31 2.76 -13.03
CA LEU A 48 22.22 2.08 -12.33
C LEU A 48 21.84 2.84 -11.06
N ILE A 49 20.53 3.01 -10.85
CA ILE A 49 19.97 3.53 -9.59
C ILE A 49 19.12 2.45 -8.93
N GLY A 50 19.47 2.11 -7.70
CA GLY A 50 18.71 1.20 -6.84
C GLY A 50 17.86 1.94 -5.82
N MET A 51 16.66 1.43 -5.57
CA MET A 51 15.77 1.88 -4.50
C MET A 51 15.04 0.71 -3.87
N GLU A 52 14.66 0.87 -2.59
CA GLU A 52 13.75 -0.05 -1.94
C GLU A 52 12.30 0.20 -2.39
N SER A 53 11.54 -0.88 -2.61
CA SER A 53 10.12 -0.80 -2.96
C SER A 53 9.28 -0.44 -1.73
N CYS A 54 9.04 0.83 -1.54
CA CYS A 54 8.25 1.41 -0.46
C CYS A 54 7.30 2.50 -0.99
N SER A 55 6.61 3.21 -0.08
CA SER A 55 5.73 4.32 -0.47
C SER A 55 6.50 5.43 -1.19
N GLY A 56 6.06 5.78 -2.40
CA GLY A 56 6.68 6.81 -3.25
C GLY A 56 7.77 6.31 -4.19
N SER A 57 8.22 5.05 -4.08
CA SER A 57 9.27 4.49 -4.93
C SER A 57 8.87 4.41 -6.41
N HIS A 58 7.61 4.10 -6.71
CA HIS A 58 7.13 4.03 -8.08
C HIS A 58 7.10 5.40 -8.75
N PHE A 59 6.65 6.45 -8.05
CA PHE A 59 6.69 7.82 -8.55
C PHE A 59 8.14 8.24 -8.86
N LEU A 60 9.03 8.06 -7.89
CA LEU A 60 10.43 8.44 -8.07
C LEU A 60 11.10 7.60 -9.16
N GLY A 61 10.77 6.30 -9.23
CA GLY A 61 11.28 5.41 -10.27
C GLY A 61 10.89 5.84 -11.69
N ARG A 62 9.64 6.30 -11.90
CA ARG A 62 9.23 6.85 -13.19
C ARG A 62 9.97 8.15 -13.50
N ALA A 63 10.00 9.09 -12.56
CA ALA A 63 10.69 10.37 -12.75
C ALA A 63 12.18 10.22 -13.07
N LEU A 64 12.87 9.26 -12.44
CA LEU A 64 14.28 8.97 -12.74
C LEU A 64 14.46 8.27 -14.10
N ARG A 65 13.51 7.40 -14.52
CA ARG A 65 13.51 6.82 -15.86
C ARG A 65 13.28 7.87 -16.96
N GLU A 66 12.41 8.85 -16.71
CA GLU A 66 12.20 10.00 -17.61
C GLU A 66 13.48 10.84 -17.79
N GLN A 67 14.35 10.86 -16.79
CA GLN A 67 15.68 11.46 -16.87
C GLN A 67 16.70 10.58 -17.63
N GLY A 68 16.32 9.37 -18.07
CA GLY A 68 17.17 8.46 -18.81
C GLY A 68 17.95 7.44 -17.97
N HIS A 69 17.69 7.35 -16.66
CA HIS A 69 18.41 6.40 -15.81
C HIS A 69 17.83 4.98 -15.87
N GLU A 70 18.70 3.98 -15.77
CA GLU A 70 18.28 2.62 -15.43
C GLU A 70 17.93 2.57 -13.94
N VAL A 71 16.66 2.26 -13.62
CA VAL A 71 16.16 2.26 -12.24
C VAL A 71 15.59 0.91 -11.89
N ARG A 72 16.01 0.36 -10.75
CA ARG A 72 15.54 -0.93 -10.23
C ARG A 72 15.01 -0.78 -8.81
N LEU A 73 13.82 -1.35 -8.57
CA LEU A 73 13.21 -1.43 -7.24
C LEU A 73 13.44 -2.83 -6.65
N MET A 74 13.79 -2.88 -5.37
CA MET A 74 14.02 -4.13 -4.64
C MET A 74 13.06 -4.24 -3.46
N PRO A 75 12.50 -5.44 -3.17
CA PRO A 75 11.78 -5.67 -1.93
C PRO A 75 12.68 -5.47 -0.71
N ALA A 76 12.17 -4.84 0.35
CA ALA A 76 12.89 -4.54 1.59
C ALA A 76 13.60 -5.77 2.19
N GLN A 77 12.95 -6.92 2.12
CA GLN A 77 13.50 -8.18 2.65
C GLN A 77 14.83 -8.62 1.99
N TYR A 78 15.08 -8.20 0.75
CA TYR A 78 16.32 -8.53 0.04
C TYR A 78 17.42 -7.48 0.22
N VAL A 79 17.08 -6.28 0.66
CA VAL A 79 18.04 -5.22 1.01
C VAL A 79 18.55 -5.41 2.44
N LYS A 80 17.67 -5.82 3.35
CA LYS A 80 17.95 -5.96 4.77
C LYS A 80 19.24 -6.74 5.13
N PRO A 81 19.63 -7.82 4.45
CA PRO A 81 20.89 -8.54 4.74
C PRO A 81 22.17 -7.73 4.47
N TYR A 82 22.08 -6.64 3.71
CA TYR A 82 23.23 -5.77 3.39
C TYR A 82 23.38 -4.60 4.36
N VAL A 83 22.38 -4.37 5.22
CA VAL A 83 22.43 -3.30 6.22
C VAL A 83 23.35 -3.71 7.37
N GLN A 84 24.38 -2.93 7.61
CA GLN A 84 25.32 -3.14 8.71
C GLN A 84 24.71 -2.72 10.07
N THR A 85 25.29 -3.20 11.17
CA THR A 85 24.74 -3.16 12.53
C THR A 85 24.42 -1.79 13.12
N ASN A 86 25.01 -0.71 12.63
CA ASN A 86 24.71 0.66 13.07
C ASN A 86 23.70 1.30 12.12
N LYS A 87 22.43 1.38 12.54
CA LYS A 87 21.36 1.97 11.74
C LYS A 87 21.64 3.44 11.43
N SER A 88 21.85 3.73 10.14
CA SER A 88 22.00 5.08 9.61
C SER A 88 21.41 5.10 8.21
N ASP A 89 20.65 6.13 7.90
CA ASP A 89 20.01 6.29 6.60
C ASP A 89 21.02 6.29 5.42
N PHE A 90 22.26 6.69 5.65
CA PHE A 90 23.33 6.56 4.66
C PHE A 90 23.83 5.12 4.49
N LEU A 91 23.85 4.32 5.56
CA LEU A 91 24.18 2.90 5.48
C LEU A 91 23.06 2.13 4.79
N ASP A 92 21.80 2.50 4.99
CA ASP A 92 20.67 1.94 4.27
C ASP A 92 20.76 2.26 2.76
N ALA A 93 21.12 3.48 2.39
CA ALA A 93 21.36 3.86 1.00
C ALA A 93 22.57 3.13 0.38
N GLU A 94 23.63 2.90 1.14
CA GLU A 94 24.82 2.15 0.72
C GLU A 94 24.47 0.67 0.51
N ALA A 95 23.74 0.06 1.44
CA ALA A 95 23.22 -1.31 1.32
C ALA A 95 22.33 -1.49 0.07
N ILE A 96 21.50 -0.50 -0.26
CA ILE A 96 20.70 -0.47 -1.49
C ILE A 96 21.61 -0.45 -2.72
N ALA A 97 22.68 0.38 -2.71
CA ALA A 97 23.61 0.47 -3.82
C ALA A 97 24.41 -0.83 -4.04
N GLU A 98 24.72 -1.55 -2.97
CA GLU A 98 25.35 -2.87 -3.06
C GLU A 98 24.37 -3.94 -3.54
N ALA A 99 23.19 -3.98 -2.96
CA ALA A 99 22.18 -5.00 -3.22
C ALA A 99 21.72 -4.99 -4.69
N VAL A 100 21.52 -3.80 -5.28
CA VAL A 100 21.00 -3.65 -6.65
C VAL A 100 21.93 -4.24 -7.72
N GLN A 101 23.20 -4.40 -7.43
CA GLN A 101 24.21 -4.95 -8.34
C GLN A 101 24.25 -6.49 -8.37
N ARG A 102 23.54 -7.14 -7.46
CA ARG A 102 23.63 -8.61 -7.31
C ARG A 102 22.93 -9.34 -8.47
N PRO A 103 23.58 -10.31 -9.12
CA PRO A 103 23.04 -10.99 -10.31
C PRO A 103 21.73 -11.75 -10.05
N ARG A 104 21.51 -12.21 -8.80
CA ARG A 104 20.32 -12.98 -8.42
C ARG A 104 19.28 -12.13 -7.68
N MET A 105 19.41 -10.80 -7.69
CA MET A 105 18.44 -9.91 -7.05
C MET A 105 17.11 -9.97 -7.80
N ARG A 106 16.03 -10.07 -7.02
CA ARG A 106 14.66 -9.97 -7.55
C ARG A 106 14.21 -8.52 -7.52
N PHE A 107 13.75 -8.04 -8.66
CA PHE A 107 13.28 -6.66 -8.78
C PHE A 107 11.76 -6.60 -8.87
N VAL A 108 11.22 -5.50 -8.35
CA VAL A 108 9.81 -5.14 -8.46
C VAL A 108 9.66 -4.23 -9.69
N PRO A 109 8.75 -4.53 -10.63
CA PRO A 109 8.51 -3.64 -11.76
C PRO A 109 8.01 -2.28 -11.25
N ILE A 110 8.47 -1.20 -11.89
CA ILE A 110 7.96 0.14 -11.62
C ILE A 110 6.58 0.23 -12.25
N LYS A 111 5.57 0.43 -11.41
CA LYS A 111 4.18 0.53 -11.84
C LYS A 111 3.89 1.84 -12.55
N THR A 112 3.03 1.79 -13.56
CA THR A 112 2.43 2.97 -14.19
C THR A 112 1.46 3.66 -13.24
N GLU A 113 0.94 4.82 -13.60
CA GLU A 113 -0.08 5.52 -12.80
C GLU A 113 -1.39 4.74 -12.80
N GLU A 114 -1.80 4.19 -13.93
CA GLU A 114 -3.00 3.36 -14.07
C GLU A 114 -2.92 2.11 -13.18
N GLN A 115 -1.76 1.45 -13.14
CA GLN A 115 -1.55 0.29 -12.25
C GLN A 115 -1.61 0.67 -10.77
N LEU A 116 -1.15 1.88 -10.41
CA LEU A 116 -1.26 2.38 -9.04
C LEU A 116 -2.69 2.77 -8.69
N ASP A 117 -3.44 3.34 -9.62
CA ASP A 117 -4.84 3.68 -9.45
C ASP A 117 -5.69 2.43 -9.25
N LEU A 118 -5.49 1.40 -10.07
CA LEU A 118 -6.14 0.10 -9.88
C LEU A 118 -5.79 -0.52 -8.52
N GLN A 119 -4.52 -0.47 -8.12
CA GLN A 119 -4.10 -0.93 -6.79
C GLN A 119 -4.78 -0.12 -5.66
N ALA A 120 -4.94 1.19 -5.84
CA ALA A 120 -5.62 2.04 -4.87
C ALA A 120 -7.11 1.69 -4.75
N LEU A 121 -7.80 1.44 -5.88
CA LEU A 121 -9.18 0.97 -5.89
C LEU A 121 -9.35 -0.33 -5.11
N HIS A 122 -8.50 -1.32 -5.36
CA HIS A 122 -8.53 -2.59 -4.61
C HIS A 122 -8.32 -2.39 -3.11
N ARG A 123 -7.36 -1.54 -2.70
CA ARG A 123 -7.10 -1.25 -1.28
C ARG A 123 -8.26 -0.53 -0.59
N VAL A 124 -8.90 0.40 -1.29
CA VAL A 124 -10.10 1.10 -0.76
C VAL A 124 -11.26 0.13 -0.63
N ARG A 125 -11.49 -0.72 -1.64
CA ARG A 125 -12.50 -1.79 -1.59
C ARG A 125 -12.27 -2.75 -0.43
N GLU A 126 -11.05 -3.23 -0.24
CA GLU A 126 -10.71 -4.14 0.86
C GLU A 126 -10.99 -3.51 2.23
N ARG A 127 -10.68 -2.23 2.41
CA ARG A 127 -11.02 -1.49 3.64
C ARG A 127 -12.54 -1.50 3.89
N TRP A 128 -13.37 -1.31 2.87
CA TRP A 128 -14.82 -1.37 3.01
C TRP A 128 -15.32 -2.79 3.33
N VAL A 129 -14.71 -3.82 2.75
CA VAL A 129 -15.02 -5.23 3.08
C VAL A 129 -14.68 -5.52 4.54
N MET A 130 -13.52 -5.09 5.03
CA MET A 130 -13.14 -5.25 6.44
C MET A 130 -14.12 -4.51 7.36
N ARG A 131 -14.49 -3.28 7.04
CA ARG A 131 -15.47 -2.49 7.81
C ARG A 131 -16.83 -3.21 7.85
N ARG A 132 -17.35 -3.66 6.73
CA ARG A 132 -18.60 -4.43 6.66
C ARG A 132 -18.54 -5.68 7.54
N THR A 133 -17.45 -6.43 7.48
CA THR A 133 -17.24 -7.61 8.31
C THR A 133 -17.24 -7.28 9.80
N ALA A 134 -16.60 -6.17 10.19
CA ALA A 134 -16.60 -5.70 11.58
C ALA A 134 -18.02 -5.37 12.06
N VAL A 135 -18.82 -4.66 11.26
CA VAL A 135 -20.20 -4.33 11.58
C VAL A 135 -21.07 -5.59 11.73
N VAL A 136 -20.95 -6.56 10.82
CA VAL A 136 -21.66 -7.86 10.91
C VAL A 136 -21.31 -8.58 12.20
N ASN A 137 -20.03 -8.63 12.57
CA ASN A 137 -19.60 -9.28 13.80
C ASN A 137 -20.10 -8.53 15.05
N GLN A 138 -20.10 -7.21 15.01
CA GLN A 138 -20.62 -6.37 16.11
C GLN A 138 -22.11 -6.59 16.31
N ILE A 139 -22.93 -6.59 15.24
CA ILE A 139 -24.38 -6.89 15.33
C ILE A 139 -24.60 -8.27 15.96
N ARG A 140 -23.87 -9.28 15.48
CA ARG A 140 -24.00 -10.67 16.00
C ARG A 140 -23.61 -10.77 17.47
N SER A 141 -22.54 -10.10 17.88
CA SER A 141 -22.10 -10.06 19.27
C SER A 141 -23.13 -9.37 20.18
N LEU A 142 -23.63 -8.22 19.77
CA LEU A 142 -24.63 -7.47 20.52
C LEU A 142 -25.95 -8.24 20.68
N LEU A 143 -26.41 -8.95 19.64
CA LEU A 143 -27.59 -9.80 19.68
C LEU A 143 -27.39 -11.03 20.56
N LEU A 144 -26.18 -11.64 20.54
CA LEU A 144 -25.84 -12.77 21.39
C LEU A 144 -25.96 -12.43 22.87
N GLU A 145 -25.53 -11.23 23.30
CA GLU A 145 -25.71 -10.73 24.68
C GLU A 145 -27.20 -10.55 25.09
N ARG A 146 -28.11 -10.62 24.12
CA ARG A 146 -29.56 -10.62 24.33
C ARG A 146 -30.22 -12.00 24.15
N GLY A 147 -29.39 -13.07 24.05
CA GLY A 147 -29.86 -14.43 23.82
C GLY A 147 -30.30 -14.72 22.39
N LEU A 148 -30.04 -13.80 21.43
CA LEU A 148 -30.42 -13.94 20.04
C LEU A 148 -29.19 -14.37 19.21
N THR A 149 -29.19 -15.62 18.75
CA THR A 149 -28.09 -16.17 17.96
C THR A 149 -28.38 -16.04 16.46
N LEU A 150 -27.48 -15.39 15.72
CA LEU A 150 -27.53 -15.37 14.27
C LEU A 150 -26.52 -16.35 13.67
N PRO A 151 -26.87 -17.11 12.61
CA PRO A 151 -25.93 -17.96 11.90
C PRO A 151 -24.76 -17.17 11.32
N LYS A 152 -23.66 -17.87 10.96
CA LYS A 152 -22.50 -17.25 10.30
C LYS A 152 -22.88 -16.76 8.91
N GLY A 153 -22.31 -15.60 8.54
CA GLY A 153 -22.48 -15.01 7.22
C GLY A 153 -23.33 -13.72 7.23
N ARG A 154 -23.00 -12.83 6.34
CA ARG A 154 -23.66 -11.53 6.17
C ARG A 154 -25.14 -11.70 5.79
N SER A 155 -25.43 -12.61 4.87
CA SER A 155 -26.80 -12.83 4.36
C SER A 155 -27.82 -13.11 5.46
N HIS A 156 -27.41 -13.80 6.52
CA HIS A 156 -28.29 -14.05 7.66
C HIS A 156 -28.56 -12.77 8.49
N VAL A 157 -27.56 -11.88 8.62
CA VAL A 157 -27.75 -10.58 9.27
C VAL A 157 -28.68 -9.72 8.42
N ASP A 158 -28.45 -9.64 7.11
CA ASP A 158 -29.29 -8.86 6.17
C ASP A 158 -30.76 -9.33 6.21
N ALA A 159 -31.00 -10.64 6.30
CA ALA A 159 -32.34 -11.21 6.30
C ALA A 159 -33.07 -11.12 7.65
N LEU A 160 -32.34 -11.29 8.78
CA LEU A 160 -32.93 -11.45 10.08
C LEU A 160 -32.97 -10.15 10.90
N LEU A 161 -32.01 -9.25 10.69
CA LEU A 161 -31.96 -8.00 11.45
C LEU A 161 -33.20 -7.11 11.29
N PRO A 162 -33.78 -6.92 10.08
CA PRO A 162 -35.05 -6.18 9.93
C PRO A 162 -36.18 -6.79 10.76
N ARG A 163 -36.34 -8.12 10.72
CA ARG A 163 -37.36 -8.84 11.48
C ARG A 163 -37.17 -8.67 12.99
N ILE A 164 -35.94 -8.75 13.48
CA ILE A 164 -35.58 -8.52 14.89
C ILE A 164 -35.92 -7.09 15.32
N LEU A 165 -35.73 -6.11 14.45
CA LEU A 165 -36.07 -4.69 14.74
C LEU A 165 -37.56 -4.45 14.77
N GLU A 166 -38.35 -5.18 14.01
CA GLU A 166 -39.84 -5.05 13.97
C GLU A 166 -40.56 -5.88 15.02
N ASP A 167 -39.91 -6.94 15.54
CA ASP A 167 -40.53 -7.86 16.49
C ASP A 167 -40.72 -7.20 17.88
N ALA A 168 -41.95 -6.90 18.24
CA ALA A 168 -42.32 -6.31 19.50
C ALA A 168 -42.23 -7.30 20.68
N GLU A 169 -42.34 -8.60 20.45
CA GLU A 169 -42.25 -9.65 21.47
C GLU A 169 -40.83 -9.78 22.02
N LEU A 170 -39.84 -9.42 21.23
CA LEU A 170 -38.44 -9.36 21.68
C LEU A 170 -38.26 -8.20 22.64
N ARG A 171 -37.94 -8.50 23.92
CA ARG A 171 -37.74 -7.52 25.01
C ARG A 171 -36.42 -6.72 24.81
N LEU A 172 -36.27 -6.07 23.66
CA LEU A 172 -35.16 -5.17 23.35
C LEU A 172 -35.50 -3.75 23.77
N SER A 173 -34.61 -3.08 24.50
CA SER A 173 -34.80 -1.68 24.86
C SER A 173 -34.83 -0.77 23.63
N GLY A 174 -35.53 0.37 23.73
CA GLY A 174 -35.58 1.36 22.65
C GLY A 174 -34.19 1.86 22.24
N CYS A 175 -33.29 2.09 23.22
CA CYS A 175 -31.90 2.44 22.94
C CYS A 175 -31.16 1.36 22.10
N PHE A 176 -31.37 0.10 22.45
CA PHE A 176 -30.72 -1.00 21.73
C PHE A 176 -31.26 -1.17 20.30
N ARG A 177 -32.58 -0.97 20.11
CA ARG A 177 -33.18 -0.96 18.76
C ARG A 177 -32.60 0.18 17.90
N VAL A 178 -32.42 1.38 18.47
CA VAL A 178 -31.79 2.51 17.77
C VAL A 178 -30.34 2.18 17.37
N LEU A 179 -29.56 1.59 18.26
CA LEU A 179 -28.17 1.17 17.95
C LEU A 179 -28.12 0.13 16.82
N LEU A 180 -28.98 -0.89 16.88
CA LEU A 180 -29.07 -1.90 15.82
C LEU A 180 -29.49 -1.27 14.47
N ALA A 181 -30.44 -0.33 14.47
CA ALA A 181 -30.87 0.38 13.27
C ALA A 181 -29.72 1.19 12.65
N GLN A 182 -28.92 1.87 13.48
CA GLN A 182 -27.72 2.59 13.01
C GLN A 182 -26.69 1.64 12.40
N LEU A 183 -26.41 0.49 13.03
CA LEU A 183 -25.52 -0.53 12.50
C LEU A 183 -26.03 -1.13 11.18
N LYS A 184 -27.36 -1.29 11.04
CA LYS A 184 -27.98 -1.73 9.78
C LYS A 184 -27.70 -0.72 8.65
N ILE A 185 -27.90 0.58 8.92
CA ILE A 185 -27.59 1.65 7.95
C ILE A 185 -26.12 1.62 7.56
N GLU A 186 -25.22 1.46 8.53
CA GLU A 186 -23.77 1.37 8.25
C GLU A 186 -23.41 0.14 7.38
N LEU A 187 -24.08 -0.99 7.63
CA LEU A 187 -23.93 -2.22 6.83
C LEU A 187 -24.38 -2.01 5.39
N GLU A 188 -25.54 -1.40 5.17
CA GLU A 188 -26.07 -1.06 3.87
C GLU A 188 -25.15 -0.09 3.11
N GLN A 189 -24.68 0.98 3.77
CA GLN A 189 -23.75 1.94 3.19
C GLN A 189 -22.43 1.30 2.80
N SER A 190 -21.88 0.43 3.65
CA SER A 190 -20.65 -0.28 3.37
C SER A 190 -20.81 -1.22 2.17
N THR A 191 -21.95 -1.88 2.04
CA THR A 191 -22.28 -2.76 0.92
C THR A 191 -22.38 -1.97 -0.39
N ALA A 192 -23.12 -0.86 -0.40
CA ALA A 192 -23.22 0.01 -1.57
C ALA A 192 -21.87 0.56 -2.02
N ARG A 193 -20.98 0.92 -1.08
CA ARG A 193 -19.61 1.38 -1.41
C ARG A 193 -18.77 0.28 -2.04
N ILE A 194 -18.89 -0.97 -1.58
CA ILE A 194 -18.19 -2.11 -2.19
C ILE A 194 -18.68 -2.33 -3.62
N GLU A 195 -19.99 -2.33 -3.83
CA GLU A 195 -20.60 -2.50 -5.16
C GLU A 195 -20.17 -1.41 -6.13
N GLN A 196 -20.11 -0.15 -5.69
CA GLN A 196 -19.57 0.95 -6.49
C GLN A 196 -18.10 0.72 -6.88
N MET A 197 -17.27 0.26 -5.94
CA MET A 197 -15.87 -0.04 -6.24
C MET A 197 -15.74 -1.23 -7.18
N ASP A 198 -16.56 -2.27 -7.03
CA ASP A 198 -16.59 -3.44 -7.92
C ASP A 198 -16.91 -3.03 -9.35
N GLN A 199 -17.89 -2.14 -9.55
CA GLN A 199 -18.24 -1.61 -10.87
C GLN A 199 -17.08 -0.84 -11.51
N VAL A 200 -16.40 0.03 -10.73
CA VAL A 200 -15.24 0.80 -11.22
C VAL A 200 -14.09 -0.13 -11.59
N ILE A 201 -13.77 -1.11 -10.73
CA ILE A 201 -12.72 -2.09 -10.98
C ILE A 201 -13.02 -2.90 -12.23
N GLN A 202 -14.27 -3.39 -12.38
CA GLN A 202 -14.68 -4.15 -13.56
C GLN A 202 -14.59 -3.33 -14.85
N LYS A 203 -15.00 -2.05 -14.79
CA LYS A 203 -14.86 -1.14 -15.92
C LYS A 203 -13.41 -0.94 -16.31
N THR A 204 -12.55 -0.62 -15.32
CA THR A 204 -11.12 -0.43 -15.54
C THR A 204 -10.45 -1.69 -16.09
N ALA A 205 -10.82 -2.88 -15.59
CA ALA A 205 -10.30 -4.15 -16.09
C ALA A 205 -10.69 -4.42 -17.56
N ASN A 206 -11.92 -4.07 -17.95
CA ASN A 206 -12.38 -4.24 -19.33
C ASN A 206 -11.74 -3.23 -20.31
N GLU A 207 -11.28 -2.09 -19.82
CA GLU A 207 -10.62 -1.04 -20.63
C GLU A 207 -9.10 -1.24 -20.74
N ASN A 208 -8.49 -2.10 -19.91
CA ASN A 208 -7.07 -2.40 -19.92
C ASN A 208 -6.84 -3.83 -20.43
N GLU A 209 -6.13 -3.95 -21.55
CA GLU A 209 -5.74 -5.24 -22.14
C GLU A 209 -4.74 -6.04 -21.26
N ASP A 210 -4.11 -5.38 -20.29
CA ASP A 210 -3.09 -5.95 -19.38
C ASP A 210 -3.65 -6.43 -18.02
N CYS A 211 -4.96 -6.57 -17.86
CA CYS A 211 -5.60 -7.03 -16.61
C CYS A 211 -6.10 -8.46 -16.67
#